data_7b5cef02b970075aa8347cdef10f0047
#
_entry.id   7b5cef02b970075aa8347cdef10f0047
#
_cell.length_a   1.000
_cell.length_b   1.000
_cell.length_c   1.000
_cell.angle_alpha   90.00
_cell.angle_beta   90.00
_cell.angle_gamma   90.00
#
_symmetry.space_group_name_H-M   'P 1'
#
loop_
_entity.id
_entity.type
_entity.pdbx_description
1 polymer ?
#
loop_
_entity_poly.entity_id
_entity_poly.type
_entity_poly.pdbx_seq_one_letter_code
_entity_poly.pdbx_strand_id
1 'polypeptide(L)'
;GTSMDSIDASLIKITKKIKVIDSFSVKMPKVLLDKMAKLSRTKKNLFLYPTKELKEADAQFTFETASAVKNLLKKSKLKNSDITAIGSHGQTIQHFPFLKKPYSLQIGNPEIISNLTGITTVGNFRQTNIINGGSGAPLTPSFHNAFLRDKTKNRIIVNIGGITNVTLLLKNKKTIGWDTGPVSYTHLTLP
;
A
#
# COMPACT_ATOMS: atom_id res chain seq x y z
N GLY A 1 4.79 -0.10 -2.94
CA GLY A 1 6.13 0.47 -3.08
C GLY A 1 6.17 1.54 -4.17
N THR A 2 7.28 2.26 -4.27
CA THR A 2 7.51 3.22 -5.36
C THR A 2 7.87 2.55 -6.68
N SER A 3 8.29 1.28 -6.67
CA SER A 3 8.42 0.44 -7.87
C SER A 3 7.03 -0.04 -8.29
N MET A 4 6.61 0.33 -9.50
CA MET A 4 5.32 -0.06 -10.06
C MET A 4 5.45 -1.28 -10.98
N ASP A 5 6.40 -2.19 -10.72
CA ASP A 5 6.81 -3.25 -11.65
C ASP A 5 6.00 -4.54 -11.49
N SER A 6 5.48 -4.80 -10.30
CA SER A 6 4.72 -6.02 -10.01
C SER A 6 3.57 -5.78 -9.03
N ILE A 7 2.63 -6.71 -9.02
CA ILE A 7 1.63 -6.87 -7.97
C ILE A 7 2.05 -8.07 -7.14
N ASP A 8 2.36 -7.82 -5.86
CA ASP A 8 2.82 -8.82 -4.93
C ASP A 8 1.72 -9.17 -3.94
N ALA A 9 1.37 -10.43 -3.86
CA ALA A 9 0.46 -10.98 -2.87
C ALA A 9 1.22 -11.90 -1.91
N SER A 10 1.01 -11.74 -0.61
CA SER A 10 1.63 -12.57 0.42
C SER A 10 0.58 -13.18 1.32
N LEU A 11 0.65 -14.48 1.51
CA LEU A 11 -0.15 -15.22 2.47
C LEU A 11 0.58 -15.22 3.82
N ILE A 12 -0.05 -14.64 4.82
CA ILE A 12 0.56 -14.50 6.14
C ILE A 12 -0.35 -15.11 7.22
N LYS A 13 0.26 -15.72 8.21
CA LYS A 13 -0.41 -16.13 9.45
C LYS A 13 0.00 -15.17 10.55
N ILE A 14 -0.99 -14.51 11.15
CA ILE A 14 -0.78 -13.54 12.23
C ILE A 14 -1.23 -14.19 13.54
N THR A 15 -0.27 -14.33 14.47
CA THR A 15 -0.48 -14.76 15.84
C THR A 15 0.29 -13.79 16.74
N LYS A 16 0.92 -14.24 17.81
CA LYS A 16 1.94 -13.45 18.53
C LYS A 16 3.17 -13.14 17.65
N LYS A 17 3.34 -13.87 16.56
CA LYS A 17 4.37 -13.65 15.53
C LYS A 17 3.71 -13.64 14.15
N ILE A 18 4.31 -12.96 13.20
CA ILE A 18 3.94 -13.03 11.79
C ILE A 18 4.77 -14.13 11.13
N LYS A 19 4.09 -15.01 10.38
CA LYS A 19 4.73 -16.00 9.53
C LYS A 19 4.24 -15.81 8.09
N VAL A 20 5.16 -15.60 7.16
CA VAL A 20 4.87 -15.68 5.73
C VAL A 20 4.75 -17.17 5.37
N ILE A 21 3.63 -17.55 4.82
CA ILE A 21 3.32 -18.93 4.41
C ILE A 21 3.71 -19.13 2.96
N ASP A 22 3.30 -18.22 2.08
CA ASP A 22 3.58 -18.25 0.65
C ASP A 22 3.46 -16.84 0.06
N SER A 23 3.94 -16.66 -1.16
CA SER A 23 3.84 -15.42 -1.90
C SER A 23 3.65 -15.68 -3.39
N PHE A 24 3.05 -14.73 -4.08
CA PHE A 24 2.86 -14.74 -5.51
C PHE A 24 3.09 -13.33 -6.06
N SER A 25 3.86 -13.23 -7.12
CA SER A 25 4.15 -11.97 -7.80
C SER A 25 3.74 -12.09 -9.25
N VAL A 26 3.07 -11.08 -9.77
CA VAL A 26 2.72 -10.98 -11.17
C VAL A 26 3.23 -9.66 -11.73
N LYS A 27 3.91 -9.74 -12.87
CA LYS A 27 4.42 -8.55 -13.55
C LYS A 27 3.26 -7.70 -14.03
N MET A 28 3.32 -6.41 -13.76
CA MET A 28 2.28 -5.48 -14.18
C MET A 28 2.31 -5.26 -15.70
N PRO A 29 1.15 -5.27 -16.39
CA PRO A 29 1.09 -4.99 -17.82
C PRO A 29 1.67 -3.61 -18.15
N LYS A 30 2.54 -3.54 -19.17
CA LYS A 30 3.21 -2.28 -19.56
C LYS A 30 2.23 -1.14 -19.83
N VAL A 31 1.11 -1.44 -20.48
CA VAL A 31 0.06 -0.44 -20.78
C VAL A 31 -0.51 0.16 -19.49
N LEU A 32 -0.70 -0.66 -18.44
CA LEU A 32 -1.16 -0.18 -17.14
C LEU A 32 -0.09 0.66 -16.44
N LEU A 33 1.18 0.24 -16.51
CA LEU A 33 2.31 1.02 -15.98
C LEU A 33 2.38 2.42 -16.60
N ASP A 34 2.31 2.51 -17.93
CA ASP A 34 2.37 3.77 -18.67
C ASP A 34 1.18 4.68 -18.31
N LYS A 35 -0.04 4.13 -18.19
CA LYS A 35 -1.21 4.87 -17.72
C LYS A 35 -1.02 5.42 -16.30
N MET A 36 -0.56 4.59 -15.37
CA MET A 36 -0.34 5.02 -13.98
C MET A 36 0.74 6.09 -13.88
N ALA A 37 1.85 5.93 -14.62
CA ALA A 37 2.92 6.93 -14.66
C ALA A 37 2.42 8.28 -15.21
N LYS A 38 1.56 8.28 -16.24
CA LYS A 38 0.94 9.50 -16.77
C LYS A 38 -0.02 10.13 -15.74
N LEU A 39 -0.86 9.33 -15.11
CA LEU A 39 -1.81 9.79 -14.10
C LEU A 39 -1.12 10.40 -12.87
N SER A 40 0.00 9.82 -12.42
CA SER A 40 0.75 10.32 -11.27
C SER A 40 1.44 11.67 -11.54
N ARG A 41 1.73 11.99 -12.79
CA ARG A 41 2.36 13.27 -13.18
C ARG A 41 1.36 14.40 -13.43
N THR A 42 0.06 14.13 -13.48
CA THR A 42 -0.93 15.18 -13.74
C THR A 42 -1.08 16.10 -12.54
N LYS A 43 -1.17 17.41 -12.82
CA LYS A 43 -1.46 18.44 -11.81
C LYS A 43 -2.95 18.52 -11.46
N LYS A 44 -3.82 17.88 -12.25
CA LYS A 44 -5.27 17.83 -11.99
C LYS A 44 -5.55 17.02 -10.73
N ASN A 45 -6.40 17.52 -9.86
CA ASN A 45 -6.88 16.78 -8.72
C ASN A 45 -7.81 15.64 -9.18
N LEU A 46 -7.27 14.44 -9.30
CA LEU A 46 -7.99 13.25 -9.75
C LEU A 46 -8.91 12.67 -8.67
N PHE A 47 -8.70 13.02 -7.41
CA PHE A 47 -9.56 12.59 -6.30
C PHE A 47 -10.94 13.26 -6.37
N LEU A 48 -10.98 14.55 -6.67
CA LEU A 48 -12.23 15.29 -6.82
C LEU A 48 -12.83 15.17 -8.23
N TYR A 49 -11.96 15.08 -9.25
CA TYR A 49 -12.35 15.09 -10.66
C TYR A 49 -11.76 13.88 -11.40
N PRO A 50 -12.28 12.66 -11.13
CA PRO A 50 -11.75 11.45 -11.74
C PRO A 50 -11.96 11.45 -13.25
N THR A 51 -10.92 11.10 -13.99
CA THR A 51 -10.97 10.97 -15.45
C THR A 51 -11.39 9.56 -15.87
N LYS A 52 -11.82 9.40 -17.15
CA LYS A 52 -12.08 8.08 -17.73
C LYS A 52 -10.83 7.19 -17.66
N GLU A 53 -9.65 7.74 -17.96
CA GLU A 53 -8.37 7.03 -17.92
C GLU A 53 -8.05 6.52 -16.50
N LEU A 54 -8.35 7.30 -15.44
CA LEU A 54 -8.21 6.85 -14.05
C LEU A 54 -9.14 5.69 -13.74
N LYS A 55 -10.40 5.75 -14.15
CA LYS A 55 -11.38 4.69 -13.92
C LYS A 55 -10.97 3.38 -14.63
N GLU A 56 -10.47 3.49 -15.85
CA GLU A 56 -9.96 2.33 -16.60
C GLU A 56 -8.72 1.70 -15.92
N ALA A 57 -7.78 2.55 -15.47
CA ALA A 57 -6.59 2.07 -14.75
C ALA A 57 -6.96 1.40 -13.42
N ASP A 58 -7.91 1.98 -12.68
CA ASP A 58 -8.42 1.42 -11.43
C ASP A 58 -9.08 0.06 -11.65
N ALA A 59 -9.97 -0.04 -12.64
CA ALA A 59 -10.63 -1.30 -12.97
C ALA A 59 -9.62 -2.39 -13.36
N GLN A 60 -8.65 -2.07 -14.22
CA GLN A 60 -7.63 -3.01 -14.64
C GLN A 60 -6.73 -3.44 -13.46
N PHE A 61 -6.22 -2.48 -12.67
CA PHE A 61 -5.39 -2.78 -11.51
C PHE A 61 -6.14 -3.62 -10.46
N THR A 62 -7.41 -3.33 -10.23
CA THR A 62 -8.30 -4.09 -9.33
C THR A 62 -8.43 -5.54 -9.78
N PHE A 63 -8.67 -5.76 -11.08
CA PHE A 63 -8.77 -7.10 -11.65
C PHE A 63 -7.47 -7.89 -11.53
N GLU A 64 -6.33 -7.28 -11.87
CA GLU A 64 -5.02 -7.91 -11.73
C GLU A 64 -4.71 -8.27 -10.27
N THR A 65 -5.09 -7.39 -9.32
CA THR A 65 -4.93 -7.65 -7.88
C THR A 65 -5.77 -8.85 -7.44
N ALA A 66 -7.04 -8.92 -7.83
CA ALA A 66 -7.89 -10.06 -7.53
C ALA A 66 -7.38 -11.36 -8.16
N SER A 67 -6.84 -11.28 -9.37
CA SER A 67 -6.21 -12.41 -10.07
C SER A 67 -4.97 -12.91 -9.34
N ALA A 68 -4.11 -12.00 -8.86
CA ALA A 68 -2.92 -12.35 -8.07
C ALA A 68 -3.30 -13.09 -6.78
N VAL A 69 -4.36 -12.64 -6.08
CA VAL A 69 -4.88 -13.33 -4.89
C VAL A 69 -5.37 -14.73 -5.21
N LYS A 70 -6.18 -14.89 -6.27
CA LYS A 70 -6.68 -16.21 -6.70
C LYS A 70 -5.56 -17.18 -7.06
N ASN A 71 -4.54 -16.68 -7.75
CA ASN A 71 -3.37 -17.47 -8.12
C ASN A 71 -2.54 -17.88 -6.90
N LEU A 72 -2.38 -17.00 -5.91
CA LEU A 72 -1.73 -17.33 -4.64
C LEU A 72 -2.50 -18.44 -3.90
N LEU A 73 -3.83 -18.33 -3.80
CA LEU A 73 -4.65 -19.36 -3.15
C LEU A 73 -4.55 -20.71 -3.88
N LYS A 74 -4.62 -20.71 -5.21
CA LYS A 74 -4.45 -21.92 -6.02
C LYS A 74 -3.07 -22.55 -5.78
N LYS A 75 -2.00 -21.75 -5.79
CA LYS A 75 -0.63 -22.20 -5.50
C LYS A 75 -0.53 -22.81 -4.11
N SER A 76 -1.11 -22.16 -3.11
CA SER A 76 -1.08 -22.60 -1.70
C SER A 76 -2.09 -23.70 -1.37
N LYS A 77 -2.89 -24.14 -2.35
CA LYS A 77 -3.97 -25.15 -2.20
C LYS A 77 -4.99 -24.77 -1.11
N LEU A 78 -5.29 -23.48 -0.99
CA LEU A 78 -6.26 -22.94 -0.03
C LEU A 78 -7.54 -22.48 -0.74
N LYS A 79 -8.63 -22.47 0.01
CA LYS A 79 -9.92 -21.89 -0.42
C LYS A 79 -10.05 -20.46 0.08
N ASN A 80 -10.92 -19.67 -0.51
CA ASN A 80 -11.25 -18.33 -0.03
C ASN A 80 -11.75 -18.32 1.43
N SER A 81 -12.50 -19.37 1.82
CA SER A 81 -12.99 -19.56 3.19
C SER A 81 -11.89 -19.75 4.25
N ASP A 82 -10.69 -20.11 3.85
CA ASP A 82 -9.54 -20.28 4.74
C ASP A 82 -8.86 -18.95 5.08
N ILE A 83 -9.28 -17.85 4.41
CA ILE A 83 -8.68 -16.54 4.54
C ILE A 83 -9.61 -15.60 5.31
N THR A 84 -9.12 -15.06 6.40
CA THR A 84 -9.89 -14.12 7.23
C THR A 84 -10.17 -12.80 6.51
N ALA A 85 -9.14 -12.22 5.86
CA ALA A 85 -9.26 -10.97 5.13
C ALA A 85 -8.06 -10.73 4.21
N ILE A 86 -8.26 -9.86 3.23
CA ILE A 86 -7.21 -9.29 2.38
C ILE A 86 -6.95 -7.86 2.86
N GLY A 87 -5.70 -7.50 3.10
CA GLY A 87 -5.27 -6.11 3.22
C GLY A 87 -4.72 -5.61 1.89
N SER A 88 -5.44 -4.73 1.21
CA SER A 88 -5.02 -4.16 -0.08
C SER A 88 -4.67 -2.68 0.07
N HIS A 89 -3.37 -2.36 -0.10
CA HIS A 89 -2.93 -0.96 -0.14
C HIS A 89 -3.37 -0.25 -1.44
N GLY A 90 -3.53 -1.01 -2.52
CA GLY A 90 -3.68 -0.45 -3.85
C GLY A 90 -2.38 0.17 -4.38
N GLN A 91 -2.47 0.93 -5.48
CA GLN A 91 -1.36 1.69 -6.03
C GLN A 91 -1.61 3.18 -5.91
N THR A 92 -0.68 3.88 -5.27
CA THR A 92 -0.79 5.34 -5.10
C THR A 92 -0.60 6.06 -6.44
N ILE A 93 -1.58 6.88 -6.79
CA ILE A 93 -1.55 7.77 -7.97
C ILE A 93 -1.23 9.20 -7.55
N GLN A 94 -1.87 9.70 -6.50
CA GLN A 94 -1.62 11.03 -5.96
C GLN A 94 -1.60 11.00 -4.43
N HIS A 95 -0.71 11.80 -3.82
CA HIS A 95 -0.60 11.92 -2.38
C HIS A 95 -0.26 13.35 -1.99
N PHE A 96 -1.23 14.07 -1.47
CA PHE A 96 -1.14 15.48 -1.10
C PHE A 96 -1.66 15.71 0.33
N PRO A 97 -0.91 15.30 1.37
CA PRO A 97 -1.38 15.33 2.76
C PRO A 97 -1.36 16.72 3.40
N PHE A 98 -0.68 17.70 2.78
CA PHE A 98 -0.48 19.03 3.37
C PHE A 98 -1.26 20.14 2.66
N LEU A 99 -2.18 19.78 1.76
CA LEU A 99 -3.07 20.76 1.16
C LEU A 99 -4.16 21.22 2.15
N LYS A 100 -4.81 22.37 1.85
CA LYS A 100 -5.99 22.83 2.61
C LYS A 100 -7.11 21.78 2.66
N LYS A 101 -7.24 20.96 1.61
CA LYS A 101 -8.08 19.75 1.57
C LYS A 101 -7.17 18.56 1.25
N PRO A 102 -6.60 17.92 2.29
CA PRO A 102 -5.62 16.86 2.09
C PRO A 102 -6.27 15.60 1.55
N TYR A 103 -5.54 14.87 0.70
CA TYR A 103 -6.01 13.60 0.16
C TYR A 103 -4.86 12.69 -0.26
N SER A 104 -5.19 11.41 -0.37
CA SER A 104 -4.34 10.40 -0.97
C SER A 104 -5.20 9.48 -1.83
N LEU A 105 -4.89 9.39 -3.12
CA LEU A 105 -5.62 8.59 -4.09
C LEU A 105 -4.83 7.34 -4.43
N GLN A 106 -5.40 6.19 -4.11
CA GLN A 106 -4.96 4.88 -4.54
C GLN A 106 -5.99 4.30 -5.51
N ILE A 107 -5.51 3.57 -6.52
CA ILE A 107 -6.32 2.66 -7.34
C ILE A 107 -6.22 1.25 -6.76
N GLY A 108 -7.20 0.40 -7.09
CA GLY A 108 -7.35 -0.94 -6.51
C GLY A 108 -8.54 -0.98 -5.55
N ASN A 109 -9.75 -0.95 -6.11
CA ASN A 109 -11.00 -0.86 -5.35
C ASN A 109 -11.20 -2.09 -4.44
N PRO A 110 -11.17 -1.95 -3.10
CA PRO A 110 -11.26 -3.07 -2.17
C PRO A 110 -12.61 -3.79 -2.20
N GLU A 111 -13.70 -3.08 -2.49
CA GLU A 111 -15.03 -3.67 -2.62
C GLU A 111 -15.11 -4.62 -3.83
N ILE A 112 -14.57 -4.18 -4.96
CA ILE A 112 -14.52 -5.03 -6.17
C ILE A 112 -13.59 -6.22 -5.96
N ILE A 113 -12.41 -6.03 -5.30
CA ILE A 113 -11.52 -7.14 -4.94
C ILE A 113 -12.26 -8.14 -4.06
N SER A 114 -13.01 -7.68 -3.05
CA SER A 114 -13.83 -8.53 -2.18
C SER A 114 -14.86 -9.34 -2.97
N ASN A 115 -15.59 -8.68 -3.86
CA ASN A 115 -16.60 -9.34 -4.71
C ASN A 115 -15.99 -10.38 -5.66
N LEU A 116 -14.84 -10.07 -6.26
CA LEU A 116 -14.15 -10.98 -7.19
C LEU A 116 -13.50 -12.18 -6.50
N THR A 117 -13.06 -12.03 -5.24
CA THR A 117 -12.35 -13.09 -4.51
C THR A 117 -13.24 -13.85 -3.53
N GLY A 118 -14.39 -13.28 -3.14
CA GLY A 118 -15.24 -13.80 -2.07
C GLY A 118 -14.59 -13.66 -0.67
N ILE A 119 -13.60 -12.77 -0.51
CA ILE A 119 -12.87 -12.56 0.73
C ILE A 119 -13.02 -11.11 1.18
N THR A 120 -13.36 -10.88 2.44
CA THR A 120 -13.37 -9.53 3.01
C THR A 120 -12.08 -8.79 2.69
N THR A 121 -12.17 -7.63 2.06
CA THR A 121 -11.00 -6.84 1.67
C THR A 121 -10.99 -5.49 2.39
N VAL A 122 -9.90 -5.18 3.07
CA VAL A 122 -9.65 -3.91 3.76
C VAL A 122 -8.67 -3.09 2.93
N GLY A 123 -9.01 -1.83 2.67
CA GLY A 123 -8.20 -0.91 1.85
C GLY A 123 -8.28 0.52 2.34
N ASN A 124 -7.92 1.48 1.48
CA ASN A 124 -7.98 2.93 1.73
C ASN A 124 -7.19 3.41 2.95
N PHE A 125 -6.14 2.71 3.35
CA PHE A 125 -5.38 2.96 4.57
C PHE A 125 -4.87 4.40 4.67
N ARG A 126 -4.35 4.97 3.57
CA ARG A 126 -3.77 6.32 3.56
C ARG A 126 -4.84 7.39 3.70
N GLN A 127 -5.91 7.30 2.91
CA GLN A 127 -7.01 8.26 2.97
C GLN A 127 -7.71 8.22 4.33
N THR A 128 -7.92 7.03 4.88
CA THR A 128 -8.47 6.86 6.23
C THR A 128 -7.58 7.50 7.30
N ASN A 129 -6.26 7.35 7.19
CA ASN A 129 -5.33 8.00 8.11
C ASN A 129 -5.39 9.53 8.00
N ILE A 130 -5.47 10.08 6.79
CA ILE A 130 -5.61 11.53 6.54
C ILE A 130 -6.91 12.07 7.16
N ILE A 131 -8.04 11.40 6.95
CA ILE A 131 -9.34 11.80 7.52
C ILE A 131 -9.28 11.85 9.06
N ASN A 132 -8.49 10.97 9.67
CA ASN A 132 -8.27 10.94 11.12
C ASN A 132 -7.11 11.84 11.59
N GLY A 133 -6.69 12.81 10.78
CA GLY A 133 -5.69 13.83 11.17
C GLY A 133 -4.23 13.41 11.01
N GLY A 134 -3.96 12.27 10.35
CA GLY A 134 -2.60 11.85 10.01
C GLY A 134 -2.14 12.37 8.64
N SER A 135 -0.90 12.06 8.28
CA SER A 135 -0.30 12.40 6.97
C SER A 135 -0.51 11.34 5.89
N GLY A 136 -1.08 10.18 6.23
CA GLY A 136 -1.25 9.07 5.30
C GLY A 136 0.05 8.33 4.91
N ALA A 137 1.21 8.85 5.33
CA ALA A 137 2.53 8.24 5.14
C ALA A 137 3.50 8.73 6.23
N PRO A 138 4.48 7.89 6.64
CA PRO A 138 4.56 6.45 6.38
C PRO A 138 3.50 5.65 7.17
N LEU A 139 3.06 4.48 6.67
CA LEU A 139 2.15 3.57 7.38
C LEU A 139 2.89 2.52 8.23
N THR A 140 4.17 2.29 7.94
CA THR A 140 5.01 1.29 8.62
C THR A 140 5.18 1.50 10.14
N PRO A 141 5.09 2.71 10.72
CA PRO A 141 5.21 2.88 12.16
C PRO A 141 4.22 2.07 13.00
N SER A 142 2.99 1.89 12.51
CA SER A 142 1.98 1.06 13.20
C SER A 142 2.38 -0.41 13.25
N PHE A 143 2.92 -0.93 12.15
CA PHE A 143 3.46 -2.28 12.07
C PHE A 143 4.69 -2.44 12.97
N HIS A 144 5.63 -1.52 12.90
CA HIS A 144 6.84 -1.54 13.74
C HIS A 144 6.48 -1.50 15.22
N ASN A 145 5.47 -0.72 15.60
CA ASN A 145 4.98 -0.67 16.98
C ASN A 145 4.41 -2.01 17.44
N ALA A 146 3.61 -2.66 16.60
CA ALA A 146 2.95 -3.92 16.96
C ALA A 146 3.93 -5.09 17.09
N PHE A 147 4.99 -5.15 16.28
CA PHE A 147 5.82 -6.34 16.14
C PHE A 147 7.29 -6.14 16.54
N LEU A 148 7.79 -4.90 16.55
CA LEU A 148 9.21 -4.62 16.79
C LEU A 148 9.46 -3.81 18.06
N ARG A 149 8.41 -3.35 18.75
CA ARG A 149 8.56 -2.64 20.03
C ARG A 149 9.14 -3.57 21.09
N ASP A 150 10.05 -3.03 21.88
CA ASP A 150 10.63 -3.68 23.05
C ASP A 150 10.19 -2.96 24.33
N LYS A 151 9.92 -3.72 25.39
CA LYS A 151 9.50 -3.14 26.68
C LYS A 151 10.67 -2.52 27.44
N THR A 152 11.89 -2.99 27.19
CA THR A 152 13.09 -2.63 27.95
C THR A 152 14.07 -1.76 27.17
N LYS A 153 14.03 -1.81 25.81
CA LYS A 153 14.99 -1.14 24.93
C LYS A 153 14.29 -0.11 24.04
N ASN A 154 14.97 1.01 23.79
CA ASN A 154 14.60 1.91 22.71
C ASN A 154 15.07 1.31 21.38
N ARG A 155 14.23 1.39 20.35
CA ARG A 155 14.58 0.96 18.99
C ARG A 155 14.31 2.08 18.00
N ILE A 156 15.19 2.16 17.01
CA ILE A 156 15.00 3.00 15.83
C ILE A 156 14.99 2.06 14.64
N ILE A 157 13.92 2.10 13.87
CA ILE A 157 13.79 1.33 12.64
C ILE A 157 13.98 2.28 11.48
N VAL A 158 14.92 1.97 10.61
CA VAL A 158 15.20 2.72 9.38
C VAL A 158 14.84 1.83 8.20
N ASN A 159 13.93 2.31 7.37
CA ASN A 159 13.58 1.66 6.12
C ASN A 159 14.16 2.47 4.97
N ILE A 160 15.10 1.87 4.22
CA ILE A 160 15.82 2.50 3.12
C ILE A 160 15.23 1.96 1.81
N GLY A 161 14.48 2.82 1.11
CA GLY A 161 13.84 2.53 -0.17
C GLY A 161 13.96 3.71 -1.12
N GLY A 162 13.04 3.88 -2.05
CA GLY A 162 12.99 5.09 -2.89
C GLY A 162 12.88 6.38 -2.04
N ILE A 163 12.11 6.29 -0.96
CA ILE A 163 12.06 7.29 0.13
C ILE A 163 12.45 6.57 1.40
N THR A 164 13.43 7.11 2.14
CA THR A 164 13.78 6.59 3.45
C THR A 164 12.78 7.10 4.49
N ASN A 165 12.36 6.20 5.37
CA ASN A 165 11.57 6.56 6.53
C ASN A 165 12.16 5.99 7.83
N VAL A 166 11.88 6.66 8.92
CA VAL A 166 12.35 6.32 10.26
C VAL A 166 11.17 6.12 11.19
N THR A 167 11.27 5.14 12.07
CA THR A 167 10.31 4.92 13.15
C THR A 167 11.04 4.88 14.49
N LEU A 168 10.62 5.71 15.43
CA LEU A 168 11.09 5.70 16.80
C LEU A 168 10.15 4.88 17.68
N LEU A 169 10.67 3.82 18.26
CA LEU A 169 10.00 2.94 19.22
C LEU A 169 10.65 3.16 20.61
N LEU A 170 10.40 4.32 21.18
CA LEU A 170 10.97 4.69 22.46
C LEU A 170 10.15 4.06 23.60
N LYS A 171 10.87 3.58 24.65
CA LYS A 171 10.26 3.01 25.84
C LYS A 171 9.27 4.01 26.46
N ASN A 172 8.07 3.54 26.78
CA ASN A 172 7.01 4.32 27.43
C ASN A 172 6.59 5.60 26.69
N LYS A 173 6.87 5.74 25.40
CA LYS A 173 6.46 6.88 24.56
C LYS A 173 5.62 6.43 23.39
N LYS A 174 4.84 7.36 22.83
CA LYS A 174 4.12 7.14 21.56
C LYS A 174 5.11 6.84 20.45
N THR A 175 4.72 5.96 19.52
CA THR A 175 5.49 5.72 18.31
C THR A 175 5.41 6.95 17.42
N ILE A 176 6.55 7.35 16.87
CA ILE A 176 6.67 8.45 15.93
C ILE A 176 7.38 7.91 14.70
N GLY A 177 6.93 8.30 13.52
CA GLY A 177 7.60 7.96 12.27
C GLY A 177 7.36 9.03 11.21
N TRP A 178 8.37 9.24 10.36
CA TRP A 178 8.32 10.22 9.27
C TRP A 178 9.23 9.81 8.12
N ASP A 179 8.98 10.39 6.95
CA ASP A 179 9.85 10.28 5.79
C ASP A 179 11.03 11.26 5.93
N THR A 180 12.26 10.79 5.71
CA THR A 180 13.48 11.61 5.86
C THR A 180 13.94 12.23 4.55
N GLY A 181 13.68 11.58 3.44
CA GLY A 181 14.02 12.08 2.10
C GLY A 181 14.24 10.98 1.07
N PRO A 182 14.43 11.37 -0.20
CA PRO A 182 14.73 10.45 -1.28
C PRO A 182 16.15 9.89 -1.16
N VAL A 183 16.31 8.59 -1.51
CA VAL A 183 17.60 7.90 -1.48
C VAL A 183 18.13 7.60 -2.88
N SER A 184 17.24 7.40 -3.85
CA SER A 184 17.60 7.08 -5.21
C SER A 184 17.15 8.18 -6.16
N TYR A 185 18.09 8.90 -6.74
CA TYR A 185 17.83 9.91 -7.77
C TYR A 185 17.42 9.33 -9.13
N THR A 186 17.58 8.02 -9.33
CA THR A 186 17.26 7.35 -10.61
C THR A 186 15.76 7.26 -10.90
N HIS A 187 14.90 7.51 -9.91
CA HIS A 187 13.44 7.46 -10.06
C HIS A 187 12.74 8.76 -9.68
N LEU A 188 13.48 9.76 -9.21
CA LEU A 188 12.98 11.10 -8.91
C LEU A 188 13.31 12.03 -10.07
N THR A 189 12.58 11.96 -11.16
CA THR A 189 12.37 13.13 -11.99
C THR A 189 11.51 14.08 -11.17
N LEU A 190 12.16 14.97 -10.43
CA LEU A 190 11.50 16.13 -9.87
C LEU A 190 10.87 16.95 -11.00
N PRO A 191 9.67 17.51 -10.78
CA PRO A 191 9.04 18.38 -11.75
C PRO A 191 9.85 19.63 -12.02
#